data_754d377d8c6198c1346b4ecd983494d4
#
_entry.id   754d377d8c6198c1346b4ecd983494d4
#
_cell.length_a   1.000
_cell.length_b   1.000
_cell.length_c   1.000
_cell.angle_alpha   90.00
_cell.angle_beta   90.00
_cell.angle_gamma   90.00
#
_symmetry.space_group_name_H-M   'P 1'
#
loop_
_entity.id
_entity.type
_entity.pdbx_description
1 polymer ?
#
loop_
_entity_poly.entity_id
_entity_poly.type
_entity_poly.pdbx_seq_one_letter_code
_entity_poly.pdbx_strand_id
1 'polypeptide(L)'
;QTSLVGSEMCIRDRATTVLIYTSVLGFILGYVVNKTNFCTMGAVSDLVNIGDSSRLKAWFLAITVAILGVTFLEYTGTLNTNDSRIPYRNSVFFWPRYIIGGVMFGIGMTLASGCGNKILIRIGGGNIKSVFVLVIAGFMALLMTRTDFYGLLFHSWMSPISPDLAKIGISDQSIQTIIASLIGLDKSSILISLIVPLLILSLIHI
;
A
#
# COMPACT_ATOMS: atom_id res chain seq x y z
N GLN A 1 40.34 11.35 6.89
CA GLN A 1 39.45 11.12 8.07
C GLN A 1 38.34 12.18 8.19
N THR A 2 38.56 13.41 7.76
CA THR A 2 37.55 14.50 7.83
C THR A 2 36.36 14.32 6.88
N SER A 3 36.51 13.67 5.73
CA SER A 3 35.42 13.44 4.79
C SER A 3 34.42 12.37 5.25
N LEU A 4 34.87 11.36 5.97
CA LEU A 4 34.03 10.31 6.54
C LEU A 4 33.12 10.84 7.65
N VAL A 5 33.68 11.67 8.54
CA VAL A 5 32.92 12.30 9.63
C VAL A 5 31.84 13.25 9.08
N GLY A 6 32.12 13.99 8.01
CA GLY A 6 31.13 14.85 7.35
C GLY A 6 30.00 14.07 6.69
N SER A 7 30.29 12.92 6.06
CA SER A 7 29.26 12.07 5.45
C SER A 7 28.36 11.39 6.49
N GLU A 8 28.93 10.90 7.60
CA GLU A 8 28.15 10.31 8.70
C GLU A 8 27.25 11.34 9.39
N MET A 9 27.74 12.55 9.60
CA MET A 9 26.94 13.64 10.18
C MET A 9 25.76 14.01 9.24
N CYS A 10 25.99 14.13 7.94
CA CYS A 10 24.94 14.44 6.97
C CYS A 10 23.88 13.33 6.88
N ILE A 11 24.28 12.05 6.96
CA ILE A 11 23.36 10.91 6.98
C ILE A 11 22.53 10.92 8.26
N ARG A 12 23.14 11.21 9.41
CA ARG A 12 22.47 11.26 10.71
C ARG A 12 21.45 12.41 10.77
N ASP A 13 21.79 13.58 10.28
CA ASP A 13 20.89 14.74 10.26
C ASP A 13 19.68 14.47 9.35
N ARG A 14 19.90 13.86 8.19
CA ARG A 14 18.81 13.46 7.29
C ARG A 14 17.93 12.39 7.93
N ALA A 15 18.50 11.38 8.58
CA ALA A 15 17.74 10.36 9.28
C ALA A 15 16.92 10.94 10.44
N THR A 16 17.46 11.86 11.22
CA THR A 16 16.75 12.54 12.30
C THR A 16 15.59 13.37 11.78
N THR A 17 15.80 14.12 10.70
CA THR A 17 14.77 14.91 10.06
C THR A 17 13.61 14.03 9.57
N VAL A 18 13.91 12.93 8.88
CA VAL A 18 12.90 11.94 8.43
C VAL A 18 12.14 11.36 9.62
N LEU A 19 12.83 10.99 10.70
CA LEU A 19 12.20 10.45 11.91
C LEU A 19 11.21 11.44 12.54
N ILE A 20 11.56 12.73 12.63
CA ILE A 20 10.69 13.77 13.18
C ILE A 20 9.43 13.90 12.32
N TYR A 21 9.57 14.07 10.99
CA TYR A 21 8.42 14.19 10.11
C TYR A 21 7.54 12.95 10.13
N THR A 22 8.13 11.76 10.12
CA THR A 22 7.39 10.49 10.17
C THR A 22 6.66 10.34 11.51
N SER A 23 7.26 10.77 12.62
CA SER A 23 6.62 10.73 13.94
C SER A 23 5.44 11.67 14.03
N VAL A 24 5.57 12.90 13.53
CA VAL A 24 4.47 13.88 13.50
C VAL A 24 3.32 13.39 12.62
N LEU A 25 3.63 12.91 11.41
CA LEU A 25 2.62 12.34 10.51
C LEU A 25 1.95 11.10 11.11
N GLY A 26 2.72 10.24 11.76
CA GLY A 26 2.22 9.05 12.45
C GLY A 26 1.27 9.40 13.60
N PHE A 27 1.58 10.45 14.35
CA PHE A 27 0.72 10.95 15.43
C PHE A 27 -0.61 11.50 14.89
N ILE A 28 -0.56 12.32 13.84
CA ILE A 28 -1.75 12.88 13.19
C ILE A 28 -2.61 11.74 12.61
N LEU A 29 -1.99 10.80 11.89
CA LEU A 29 -2.67 9.65 11.31
C LEU A 29 -3.34 8.80 12.40
N GLY A 30 -2.61 8.49 13.49
CA GLY A 30 -3.14 7.72 14.61
C GLY A 30 -4.35 8.39 15.27
N TYR A 31 -4.31 9.72 15.44
CA TYR A 31 -5.43 10.49 15.96
C TYR A 31 -6.65 10.40 15.04
N VAL A 32 -6.47 10.63 13.74
CA VAL A 32 -7.56 10.56 12.74
C VAL A 32 -8.15 9.16 12.69
N VAL A 33 -7.32 8.11 12.58
CA VAL A 33 -7.78 6.72 12.49
C VAL A 33 -8.52 6.28 13.77
N ASN A 34 -8.07 6.74 14.93
CA ASN A 34 -8.75 6.47 16.20
C ASN A 34 -10.12 7.14 16.28
N LYS A 35 -10.21 8.43 15.88
CA LYS A 35 -11.47 9.20 15.87
C LYS A 35 -12.49 8.68 14.87
N THR A 36 -12.04 8.32 13.67
CA THR A 36 -12.93 7.89 12.57
C THR A 36 -13.25 6.40 12.61
N ASN A 37 -12.61 5.61 13.50
CA ASN A 37 -12.67 4.15 13.47
C ASN A 37 -12.35 3.57 12.07
N PHE A 38 -11.44 4.22 11.34
CA PHE A 38 -11.06 3.85 10.00
C PHE A 38 -10.37 2.48 10.01
N CYS A 39 -11.09 1.46 9.53
CA CYS A 39 -10.63 0.07 9.57
C CYS A 39 -11.20 -0.70 8.38
N THR A 40 -10.33 -1.35 7.61
CA THR A 40 -10.70 -2.17 6.45
C THR A 40 -11.60 -3.34 6.85
N MET A 41 -11.23 -4.07 7.91
CA MET A 41 -12.03 -5.19 8.41
C MET A 41 -13.41 -4.70 8.88
N GLY A 42 -13.48 -3.56 9.58
CA GLY A 42 -14.74 -2.96 10.00
C GLY A 42 -15.62 -2.58 8.82
N ALA A 43 -15.05 -2.01 7.76
CA ALA A 43 -15.79 -1.63 6.56
C ALA A 43 -16.40 -2.84 5.83
N VAL A 44 -15.64 -3.94 5.70
CA VAL A 44 -16.13 -5.18 5.11
C VAL A 44 -17.16 -5.86 6.01
N SER A 45 -16.93 -5.90 7.32
CA SER A 45 -17.85 -6.49 8.29
C SER A 45 -19.20 -5.76 8.33
N ASP A 46 -19.19 -4.43 8.31
CA ASP A 46 -20.42 -3.64 8.30
C ASP A 46 -21.22 -3.87 7.00
N LEU A 47 -20.53 -3.96 5.87
CA LEU A 47 -21.17 -4.26 4.59
C LEU A 47 -21.84 -5.64 4.59
N VAL A 48 -21.14 -6.68 5.08
CA VAL A 48 -21.63 -8.07 5.01
C VAL A 48 -22.69 -8.36 6.07
N ASN A 49 -22.52 -7.84 7.30
CA ASN A 49 -23.41 -8.20 8.42
C ASN A 49 -24.57 -7.21 8.60
N ILE A 50 -24.36 -5.93 8.28
CA ILE A 50 -25.34 -4.86 8.55
C ILE A 50 -25.90 -4.29 7.25
N GLY A 51 -25.16 -4.45 6.12
CA GLY A 51 -25.51 -3.84 4.83
C GLY A 51 -25.12 -2.36 4.74
N ASP A 52 -24.37 -1.82 5.72
CA ASP A 52 -23.92 -0.44 5.71
C ASP A 52 -22.61 -0.28 4.92
N SER A 53 -22.66 0.48 3.83
CA SER A 53 -21.53 0.76 2.95
C SER A 53 -20.76 2.04 3.32
N SER A 54 -21.18 2.79 4.32
CA SER A 54 -20.63 4.13 4.65
C SER A 54 -19.12 4.11 4.90
N ARG A 55 -18.62 3.14 5.67
CA ARG A 55 -17.18 2.99 5.92
C ARG A 55 -16.42 2.54 4.70
N LEU A 56 -17.01 1.69 3.86
CA LEU A 56 -16.39 1.23 2.63
C LEU A 56 -16.26 2.39 1.63
N LYS A 57 -17.28 3.23 1.52
CA LYS A 57 -17.25 4.46 0.71
C LYS A 57 -16.15 5.43 1.19
N ALA A 58 -16.01 5.62 2.50
CA ALA A 58 -14.93 6.42 3.08
C ALA A 58 -13.54 5.84 2.74
N TRP A 59 -13.41 4.52 2.69
CA TRP A 59 -12.17 3.84 2.33
C TRP A 59 -11.80 4.06 0.86
N PHE A 60 -12.78 3.93 -0.05
CA PHE A 60 -12.58 4.24 -1.47
C PHE A 60 -12.25 5.72 -1.69
N LEU A 61 -12.89 6.63 -0.96
CA LEU A 61 -12.56 8.05 -1.02
C LEU A 61 -11.10 8.31 -0.61
N ALA A 62 -10.63 7.67 0.46
CA ALA A 62 -9.24 7.80 0.90
C ALA A 62 -8.24 7.31 -0.15
N ILE A 63 -8.53 6.17 -0.80
CA ILE A 63 -7.71 5.66 -1.91
C ILE A 63 -7.70 6.65 -3.07
N THR A 64 -8.87 7.19 -3.45
CA THR A 64 -9.00 8.15 -4.55
C THR A 64 -8.16 9.40 -4.29
N VAL A 65 -8.25 9.97 -3.09
CA VAL A 65 -7.45 11.15 -2.70
C VAL A 65 -5.96 10.83 -2.72
N ALA A 66 -5.56 9.63 -2.26
CA ALA A 66 -4.16 9.20 -2.31
C ALA A 66 -3.64 9.07 -3.74
N ILE A 67 -4.41 8.49 -4.65
CA ILE A 67 -4.03 8.37 -6.08
C ILE A 67 -3.88 9.76 -6.69
N LEU A 68 -4.85 10.66 -6.48
CA LEU A 68 -4.78 12.02 -6.99
C LEU A 68 -3.55 12.78 -6.43
N GLY A 69 -3.27 12.63 -5.13
CA GLY A 69 -2.12 13.25 -4.49
C GLY A 69 -0.80 12.77 -5.07
N VAL A 70 -0.62 11.47 -5.26
CA VAL A 70 0.60 10.90 -5.87
C VAL A 70 0.73 11.34 -7.33
N THR A 71 -0.35 11.30 -8.11
CA THR A 71 -0.34 11.75 -9.51
C THR A 71 0.03 13.23 -9.61
N PHE A 72 -0.49 14.07 -8.72
CA PHE A 72 -0.14 15.50 -8.68
C PHE A 72 1.33 15.72 -8.35
N LEU A 73 1.89 14.98 -7.38
CA LEU A 73 3.31 15.07 -7.01
C LEU A 73 4.23 14.57 -8.13
N GLU A 74 3.84 13.54 -8.87
CA GLU A 74 4.57 13.08 -10.05
C GLU A 74 4.52 14.13 -11.18
N TYR A 75 3.36 14.74 -11.41
CA TYR A 75 3.20 15.77 -12.44
C TYR A 75 4.04 17.03 -12.13
N THR A 76 4.13 17.44 -10.87
CA THR A 76 5.00 18.55 -10.46
C THR A 76 6.49 18.23 -10.47
N GLY A 77 6.87 16.96 -10.78
CA GLY A 77 8.26 16.51 -10.81
C GLY A 77 8.91 16.40 -9.43
N THR A 78 8.13 16.56 -8.36
CA THR A 78 8.63 16.49 -6.97
C THR A 78 8.91 15.05 -6.55
N LEU A 79 8.19 14.09 -7.16
CA LEU A 79 8.29 12.67 -6.85
C LEU A 79 8.56 11.87 -8.12
N ASN A 80 9.61 11.03 -8.09
CA ASN A 80 9.90 10.11 -9.17
C ASN A 80 9.73 8.67 -8.66
N THR A 81 8.62 8.04 -8.98
CA THR A 81 8.33 6.67 -8.54
C THR A 81 9.10 5.61 -9.32
N ASN A 82 9.71 5.95 -10.46
CA ASN A 82 10.52 5.02 -11.24
C ASN A 82 11.85 4.66 -10.56
N ASP A 83 12.37 5.57 -9.72
CA ASP A 83 13.62 5.37 -8.97
C ASP A 83 13.40 4.63 -7.63
N SER A 84 12.17 4.22 -7.33
CA SER A 84 11.89 3.50 -6.09
C SER A 84 12.53 2.11 -6.13
N ARG A 85 13.21 1.72 -5.03
CA ARG A 85 13.86 0.40 -4.88
C ARG A 85 12.89 -0.78 -4.96
N ILE A 86 11.62 -0.51 -4.72
CA ILE A 86 10.56 -1.53 -4.75
C ILE A 86 9.92 -1.47 -6.14
N PRO A 87 9.91 -2.58 -6.90
CA PRO A 87 9.42 -2.60 -8.28
C PRO A 87 7.89 -2.56 -8.33
N TYR A 88 7.30 -1.45 -7.89
CA TYR A 88 5.85 -1.24 -8.01
C TYR A 88 5.39 -1.10 -9.46
N ARG A 89 6.31 -0.71 -10.35
CA ARG A 89 6.07 -0.58 -11.79
C ARG A 89 6.88 -1.60 -12.58
N ASN A 90 6.83 -2.87 -12.17
CA ASN A 90 7.44 -3.96 -12.93
C ASN A 90 6.51 -4.40 -14.07
N SER A 91 7.08 -4.89 -15.17
CA SER A 91 6.33 -5.46 -16.30
C SER A 91 5.70 -6.83 -15.99
N VAL A 92 6.23 -7.56 -15.01
CA VAL A 92 5.73 -8.90 -14.65
C VAL A 92 4.52 -8.81 -13.74
N PHE A 93 3.37 -9.27 -14.21
CA PHE A 93 2.13 -9.24 -13.46
C PHE A 93 1.92 -10.53 -12.65
N PHE A 94 2.21 -10.48 -11.37
CA PHE A 94 2.10 -11.62 -10.45
C PHE A 94 0.67 -11.80 -9.92
N TRP A 95 -0.29 -12.09 -10.79
CA TRP A 95 -1.68 -12.25 -10.40
C TRP A 95 -1.95 -13.34 -9.33
N PRO A 96 -1.24 -14.51 -9.30
CA PRO A 96 -1.47 -15.49 -8.25
C PRO A 96 -1.10 -14.96 -6.86
N ARG A 97 -0.06 -14.11 -6.78
CA ARG A 97 0.37 -13.45 -5.55
C ARG A 97 -0.73 -12.55 -4.98
N TYR A 98 -1.40 -11.80 -5.85
CA TYR A 98 -2.46 -10.88 -5.41
C TYR A 98 -3.68 -11.64 -4.87
N ILE A 99 -4.09 -12.72 -5.54
CA ILE A 99 -5.23 -13.53 -5.09
C ILE A 99 -4.90 -14.27 -3.80
N ILE A 100 -3.82 -15.05 -3.78
CA ILE A 100 -3.46 -15.87 -2.61
C ILE A 100 -3.08 -14.98 -1.43
N GLY A 101 -2.29 -13.94 -1.67
CA GLY A 101 -1.94 -12.95 -0.65
C GLY A 101 -3.17 -12.23 -0.08
N GLY A 102 -4.13 -11.87 -0.92
CA GLY A 102 -5.39 -11.26 -0.50
C GLY A 102 -6.24 -12.18 0.37
N VAL A 103 -6.37 -13.45 -0.01
CA VAL A 103 -7.10 -14.45 0.79
C VAL A 103 -6.41 -14.70 2.13
N MET A 104 -5.09 -14.92 2.13
CA MET A 104 -4.32 -15.10 3.37
C MET A 104 -4.40 -13.88 4.28
N PHE A 105 -4.33 -12.67 3.70
CA PHE A 105 -4.48 -11.44 4.44
C PHE A 105 -5.87 -11.29 5.06
N GLY A 106 -6.92 -11.65 4.33
CA GLY A 106 -8.30 -11.66 4.83
C GLY A 106 -8.48 -12.60 6.02
N ILE A 107 -8.02 -13.85 5.89
CA ILE A 107 -8.04 -14.83 6.98
C ILE A 107 -7.22 -14.31 8.18
N GLY A 108 -6.02 -13.79 7.93
CA GLY A 108 -5.17 -13.24 8.99
C GLY A 108 -5.83 -12.08 9.74
N MET A 109 -6.51 -11.17 9.05
CA MET A 109 -7.24 -10.06 9.68
C MET A 109 -8.38 -10.54 10.58
N THR A 110 -9.11 -11.59 10.18
CA THR A 110 -10.21 -12.15 11.00
C THR A 110 -9.68 -12.82 12.24
N LEU A 111 -8.63 -13.62 12.13
CA LEU A 111 -7.98 -14.30 13.28
C LEU A 111 -7.34 -13.30 14.25
N ALA A 112 -6.69 -12.25 13.72
CA ALA A 112 -6.08 -11.18 14.52
C ALA A 112 -7.11 -10.21 15.14
N SER A 113 -8.40 -10.36 14.82
CA SER A 113 -9.48 -9.46 15.24
C SER A 113 -9.26 -8.00 14.81
N GLY A 114 -8.59 -7.77 13.68
CA GLY A 114 -8.38 -6.44 13.11
C GLY A 114 -7.21 -6.35 12.14
N CYS A 115 -7.20 -5.28 11.34
CA CYS A 115 -6.05 -4.94 10.51
C CYS A 115 -4.90 -4.36 11.37
N GLY A 116 -3.70 -4.22 10.82
CA GLY A 116 -2.53 -3.70 11.52
C GLY A 116 -2.76 -2.37 12.23
N ASN A 117 -3.49 -1.44 11.60
CA ASN A 117 -3.85 -0.16 12.22
C ASN A 117 -4.71 -0.35 13.48
N LYS A 118 -5.70 -1.24 13.43
CA LYS A 118 -6.57 -1.52 14.57
C LYS A 118 -5.81 -2.17 15.73
N ILE A 119 -4.85 -3.04 15.41
CA ILE A 119 -3.96 -3.66 16.40
C ILE A 119 -3.14 -2.59 17.11
N LEU A 120 -2.54 -1.65 16.38
CA LEU A 120 -1.76 -0.54 16.95
C LEU A 120 -2.60 0.36 17.86
N ILE A 121 -3.83 0.71 17.45
CA ILE A 121 -4.75 1.51 18.27
C ILE A 121 -5.12 0.76 19.57
N ARG A 122 -5.36 -0.55 19.49
CA ARG A 122 -5.67 -1.38 20.68
C ARG A 122 -4.49 -1.47 21.63
N ILE A 123 -3.27 -1.49 21.14
CA ILE A 123 -2.05 -1.44 21.96
C ILE A 123 -1.98 -0.11 22.69
N GLY A 124 -2.23 1.00 21.97
CA GLY A 124 -2.32 2.34 22.59
C GLY A 124 -3.42 2.43 23.66
N GLY A 125 -4.50 1.66 23.54
CA GLY A 125 -5.55 1.50 24.56
C GLY A 125 -5.24 0.50 25.67
N GLY A 126 -4.01 -0.04 25.75
CA GLY A 126 -3.58 -0.94 26.83
C GLY A 126 -3.92 -2.43 26.63
N ASN A 127 -4.31 -2.84 25.43
CA ASN A 127 -4.65 -4.25 25.18
C ASN A 127 -3.40 -5.11 24.94
N ILE A 128 -2.99 -5.86 25.96
CA ILE A 128 -1.79 -6.71 25.92
C ILE A 128 -1.90 -7.83 24.86
N LYS A 129 -3.09 -8.38 24.62
CA LYS A 129 -3.27 -9.42 23.59
C LYS A 129 -2.88 -8.93 22.19
N SER A 130 -3.13 -7.65 21.91
CA SER A 130 -2.74 -7.03 20.63
C SER A 130 -1.22 -6.89 20.47
N VAL A 131 -0.47 -6.78 21.55
CA VAL A 131 1.00 -6.77 21.52
C VAL A 131 1.55 -8.11 21.02
N PHE A 132 1.04 -9.22 21.54
CA PHE A 132 1.43 -10.55 21.05
C PHE A 132 1.14 -10.74 19.57
N VAL A 133 -0.04 -10.31 19.11
CA VAL A 133 -0.40 -10.38 17.69
C VAL A 133 0.56 -9.55 16.84
N LEU A 134 0.93 -8.34 17.29
CA LEU A 134 1.86 -7.46 16.57
C LEU A 134 3.26 -8.09 16.50
N VAL A 135 3.75 -8.66 17.60
CA VAL A 135 5.07 -9.31 17.65
C VAL A 135 5.13 -10.50 16.70
N ILE A 136 4.11 -11.37 16.73
CA ILE A 136 4.04 -12.53 15.83
C ILE A 136 3.96 -12.09 14.36
N ALA A 137 3.08 -11.12 14.06
CA ALA A 137 2.95 -10.59 12.70
C ALA A 137 4.25 -9.91 12.21
N GLY A 138 4.91 -9.14 13.08
CA GLY A 138 6.20 -8.50 12.78
C GLY A 138 7.32 -9.52 12.54
N PHE A 139 7.38 -10.58 13.35
CA PHE A 139 8.36 -11.66 13.16
C PHE A 139 8.13 -12.40 11.84
N MET A 140 6.89 -12.74 11.49
CA MET A 140 6.56 -13.38 10.21
C MET A 140 6.84 -12.46 9.02
N ALA A 141 6.55 -11.16 9.14
CA ALA A 141 6.90 -10.18 8.12
C ALA A 141 8.42 -10.08 7.91
N LEU A 142 9.20 -10.13 8.99
CA LEU A 142 10.66 -10.11 8.93
C LEU A 142 11.21 -11.37 8.27
N LEU A 143 10.67 -12.55 8.60
CA LEU A 143 11.03 -13.81 7.93
C LEU A 143 10.73 -13.75 6.43
N MET A 144 9.57 -13.24 6.03
CA MET A 144 9.17 -13.14 4.62
C MET A 144 10.02 -12.15 3.82
N THR A 145 10.51 -11.07 4.46
CA THR A 145 11.22 -9.98 3.76
C THR A 145 12.74 -10.09 3.81
N ARG A 146 13.29 -10.76 4.83
CA ARG A 146 14.73 -10.82 5.09
C ARG A 146 15.37 -12.17 4.83
N THR A 147 14.57 -13.22 4.72
CA THR A 147 15.05 -14.56 4.42
C THR A 147 14.50 -15.04 3.08
N ASP A 148 15.14 -16.06 2.50
CA ASP A 148 14.68 -16.71 1.27
C ASP A 148 13.40 -17.55 1.48
N PHE A 149 12.79 -17.45 2.67
CA PHE A 149 11.59 -18.19 3.03
C PHE A 149 10.43 -17.91 2.06
N TYR A 150 10.27 -16.65 1.64
CA TYR A 150 9.31 -16.28 0.60
C TYR A 150 9.65 -16.93 -0.75
N GLY A 151 10.93 -16.95 -1.11
CA GLY A 151 11.43 -17.59 -2.33
C GLY A 151 11.12 -19.08 -2.39
N LEU A 152 11.38 -19.77 -1.29
CA LEU A 152 11.15 -21.20 -1.17
C LEU A 152 9.65 -21.57 -1.20
N LEU A 153 8.81 -20.80 -0.49
CA LEU A 153 7.41 -21.16 -0.27
C LEU A 153 6.48 -20.72 -1.41
N PHE A 154 6.73 -19.55 -2.00
CA PHE A 154 5.80 -18.93 -2.95
C PHE A 154 6.41 -18.66 -4.33
N HIS A 155 7.63 -18.15 -4.40
CA HIS A 155 8.20 -17.68 -5.66
C HIS A 155 8.44 -18.80 -6.67
N SER A 156 8.86 -19.97 -6.21
CA SER A 156 9.25 -21.09 -7.07
C SER A 156 8.12 -21.59 -7.99
N TRP A 157 6.89 -21.62 -7.50
CA TRP A 157 5.73 -22.10 -8.28
C TRP A 157 4.83 -20.97 -8.82
N MET A 158 4.87 -19.76 -8.21
CA MET A 158 4.10 -18.62 -8.70
C MET A 158 4.76 -17.92 -9.90
N SER A 159 6.09 -17.91 -9.95
CA SER A 159 6.84 -17.20 -11.00
C SER A 159 6.53 -17.70 -12.42
N PRO A 160 6.49 -19.02 -12.70
CA PRO A 160 6.24 -19.50 -14.06
C PRO A 160 4.82 -19.22 -14.58
N ILE A 161 3.85 -18.96 -13.69
CA ILE A 161 2.45 -18.70 -14.04
C ILE A 161 2.19 -17.22 -14.31
N SER A 162 3.17 -16.35 -14.02
CA SER A 162 3.01 -14.90 -14.11
C SER A 162 3.33 -14.39 -15.51
N PRO A 163 2.37 -13.78 -16.23
CA PRO A 163 2.62 -13.23 -17.56
C PRO A 163 3.50 -11.98 -17.49
N ASP A 164 4.40 -11.85 -18.46
CA ASP A 164 5.21 -10.65 -18.65
C ASP A 164 4.51 -9.73 -19.64
N LEU A 165 4.00 -8.60 -19.15
CA LEU A 165 3.31 -7.59 -19.95
C LEU A 165 4.24 -6.91 -20.98
N ALA A 166 5.56 -6.97 -20.78
CA ALA A 166 6.51 -6.45 -21.76
C ALA A 166 6.40 -7.16 -23.10
N LYS A 167 6.01 -8.45 -23.12
CA LYS A 167 5.78 -9.22 -24.36
C LYS A 167 4.58 -8.70 -25.17
N ILE A 168 3.67 -7.96 -24.53
CA ILE A 168 2.47 -7.36 -25.15
C ILE A 168 2.70 -5.85 -25.42
N GLY A 169 3.93 -5.35 -25.20
CA GLY A 169 4.26 -3.94 -25.40
C GLY A 169 3.90 -3.00 -24.24
N ILE A 170 3.50 -3.55 -23.09
CA ILE A 170 3.14 -2.78 -21.89
C ILE A 170 4.37 -2.72 -20.98
N SER A 171 4.90 -1.51 -20.73
CA SER A 171 6.17 -1.33 -20.01
C SER A 171 6.04 -1.53 -18.48
N ASP A 172 4.88 -1.27 -17.94
CA ASP A 172 4.61 -1.37 -16.50
C ASP A 172 3.15 -1.79 -16.22
N GLN A 173 2.87 -2.27 -15.00
CA GLN A 173 1.54 -2.69 -14.57
C GLN A 173 0.67 -1.55 -14.03
N SER A 174 1.02 -0.28 -14.31
CA SER A 174 0.17 0.84 -13.92
C SER A 174 -1.13 0.84 -14.74
N ILE A 175 -2.23 1.19 -14.10
CA ILE A 175 -3.54 1.27 -14.77
C ILE A 175 -3.48 2.28 -15.92
N GLN A 176 -2.72 3.36 -15.76
CA GLN A 176 -2.49 4.37 -16.81
C GLN A 176 -1.89 3.75 -18.07
N THR A 177 -0.83 2.95 -17.92
CA THR A 177 -0.15 2.31 -19.06
C THR A 177 -1.04 1.26 -19.73
N ILE A 178 -1.81 0.50 -18.96
CA ILE A 178 -2.74 -0.49 -19.50
C ILE A 178 -3.86 0.20 -20.29
N ILE A 179 -4.48 1.25 -19.76
CA ILE A 179 -5.54 2.00 -20.43
C ILE A 179 -4.97 2.72 -21.67
N ALA A 180 -3.79 3.33 -21.56
CA ALA A 180 -3.13 3.99 -22.68
C ALA A 180 -2.86 3.01 -23.83
N SER A 181 -2.40 1.80 -23.54
CA SER A 181 -2.16 0.78 -24.57
C SER A 181 -3.43 0.25 -25.22
N LEU A 182 -4.56 0.21 -24.48
CA LEU A 182 -5.87 -0.21 -25.00
C LEU A 182 -6.53 0.85 -25.88
N ILE A 183 -6.36 2.14 -25.56
CA ILE A 183 -7.01 3.26 -26.26
C ILE A 183 -6.08 3.87 -27.32
N GLY A 184 -4.78 3.52 -27.31
CA GLY A 184 -3.80 4.07 -28.25
C GLY A 184 -3.41 5.53 -27.96
N LEU A 185 -3.58 6.00 -26.72
CA LEU A 185 -3.22 7.34 -26.29
C LEU A 185 -1.83 7.36 -25.64
N ASP A 186 -1.16 8.51 -25.69
CA ASP A 186 0.15 8.67 -25.05
C ASP A 186 0.07 8.54 -23.53
N LYS A 187 1.06 7.85 -22.94
CA LYS A 187 1.20 7.60 -21.50
C LYS A 187 1.19 8.88 -20.63
N SER A 188 1.55 10.02 -21.20
CA SER A 188 1.61 11.31 -20.52
C SER A 188 0.25 12.00 -20.39
N SER A 189 -0.83 11.41 -20.90
CA SER A 189 -2.15 12.02 -20.83
C SER A 189 -2.66 12.05 -19.38
N ILE A 190 -2.71 13.24 -18.80
CA ILE A 190 -3.26 13.53 -17.45
C ILE A 190 -4.70 13.02 -17.35
N LEU A 191 -5.44 13.01 -18.45
CA LEU A 191 -6.82 12.52 -18.52
C LEU A 191 -6.92 11.07 -18.08
N ILE A 192 -5.98 10.20 -18.47
CA ILE A 192 -6.01 8.77 -18.10
C ILE A 192 -5.77 8.60 -16.59
N SER A 193 -4.89 9.40 -16.00
CA SER A 193 -4.64 9.36 -14.56
C SER A 193 -5.84 9.82 -13.72
N LEU A 194 -6.71 10.66 -14.29
CA LEU A 194 -7.92 11.15 -13.65
C LEU A 194 -9.13 10.23 -13.84
N ILE A 195 -9.15 9.38 -14.87
CA ILE A 195 -10.28 8.48 -15.15
C ILE A 195 -10.55 7.53 -13.97
N VAL A 196 -9.51 6.89 -13.42
CA VAL A 196 -9.66 5.92 -12.32
C VAL A 196 -10.25 6.57 -11.07
N PRO A 197 -9.70 7.68 -10.54
CA PRO A 197 -10.27 8.35 -9.39
C PRO A 197 -11.69 8.89 -9.66
N LEU A 198 -11.99 9.37 -10.86
CA LEU A 198 -13.31 9.81 -11.23
C LEU A 198 -14.33 8.66 -11.26
N LEU A 199 -13.95 7.48 -11.77
CA LEU A 199 -14.78 6.28 -11.72
C LEU A 199 -15.05 5.83 -10.29
N ILE A 200 -14.05 5.85 -9.42
CA ILE A 200 -14.22 5.51 -8.01
C ILE A 200 -15.16 6.51 -7.32
N LEU A 201 -15.02 7.81 -7.59
CA LEU A 201 -15.90 8.84 -7.07
C LEU A 201 -17.35 8.65 -7.56
N SER A 202 -17.54 8.29 -8.81
CA SER A 202 -18.86 7.97 -9.36
C SER A 202 -19.50 6.77 -8.64
N LEU A 203 -18.73 5.71 -8.37
CA LEU A 203 -19.20 4.54 -7.61
C LEU A 203 -19.55 4.88 -6.14
N ILE A 204 -18.86 5.86 -5.54
CA ILE A 204 -19.17 6.34 -4.18
C ILE A 204 -20.48 7.11 -4.16
N HIS A 205 -20.79 7.82 -5.24
CA HIS A 205 -21.99 8.66 -5.32
C HIS A 205 -23.28 7.85 -5.54
N ILE A 206 -23.19 6.66 -6.14
CA ILE A 206 -24.31 5.72 -6.31
C ILE A 206 -24.55 4.95 -5.00
#